data_817d0e177374e91bf2b14045ca4a8173
#
_entry.id   817d0e177374e91bf2b14045ca4a8173
#
_cell.length_a   1.000
_cell.length_b   1.000
_cell.length_c   1.000
_cell.angle_alpha   90.00
_cell.angle_beta   90.00
_cell.angle_gamma   90.00
#
_symmetry.space_group_name_H-M   'P 1'
#
loop_
_entity.id
_entity.type
_entity.pdbx_description
1 polymer ?
#
loop_
_entity_poly.entity_id
_entity_poly.type
_entity_poly.pdbx_seq_one_letter_code
_entity_poly.pdbx_strand_id
1 'polypeptide(L)'
;FARLGFADANRELVDAVIAEAARFSETVLAPLNRIGDEVGCKFDPATGDVSVPPGFKQAFDQFVEGGWTGLTNDPEFGGQGMPAALGGVLTEMVDSANLAWGNFPMLSHGAVKALETYGEDWQKEVFLKPLVAGTWTGTMCLTEPHCGTDLGLLKTRAEPITDDKYSVSGTKIFITAGEHDLVPNIVHLVLAKLPDAPAGAKGISLFVVPKFKVARD
;
A
#
# COMPACT_ATOMS: atom_id res chain seq x y z
N PHE A 1 -14.30 5.72 22.60
CA PHE A 1 -14.59 5.67 21.18
C PHE A 1 -16.11 5.80 20.88
N ALA A 2 -17.01 5.25 21.70
CA ALA A 2 -18.47 5.33 21.45
C ALA A 2 -19.00 6.75 21.18
N ARG A 3 -18.49 7.77 21.92
CA ARG A 3 -18.86 9.19 21.69
C ARG A 3 -18.39 9.76 20.35
N LEU A 4 -17.49 9.06 19.67
CA LEU A 4 -16.94 9.43 18.35
C LEU A 4 -17.54 8.58 17.21
N GLY A 5 -18.62 7.86 17.47
CA GLY A 5 -19.29 7.04 16.47
C GLY A 5 -18.78 5.58 16.39
N PHE A 6 -17.78 5.18 17.18
CA PHE A 6 -17.22 3.84 17.19
C PHE A 6 -17.79 3.02 18.37
N ALA A 7 -19.11 2.69 18.29
CA ALA A 7 -19.81 2.03 19.38
C ALA A 7 -19.26 0.63 19.70
N ASP A 8 -18.82 -0.10 18.67
CA ASP A 8 -18.30 -1.46 18.78
C ASP A 8 -16.87 -1.50 19.33
N ALA A 9 -16.11 -0.40 19.24
CA ALA A 9 -14.78 -0.28 19.81
C ALA A 9 -14.82 -0.08 21.34
N ASN A 10 -15.41 -1.07 22.06
CA ASN A 10 -15.42 -1.09 23.51
C ASN A 10 -14.03 -1.44 24.06
N ARG A 11 -13.87 -1.28 25.39
CA ARG A 11 -12.57 -1.48 26.05
C ARG A 11 -12.04 -2.91 25.88
N GLU A 12 -12.89 -3.90 26.02
CA GLU A 12 -12.49 -5.32 25.93
C GLU A 12 -11.95 -5.65 24.54
N LEU A 13 -12.65 -5.22 23.49
CA LEU A 13 -12.19 -5.39 22.10
C LEU A 13 -10.88 -4.64 21.84
N VAL A 14 -10.77 -3.40 22.28
CA VAL A 14 -9.55 -2.60 22.13
C VAL A 14 -8.36 -3.26 22.82
N ASP A 15 -8.53 -3.70 24.07
CA ASP A 15 -7.48 -4.38 24.83
C ASP A 15 -7.07 -5.69 24.13
N ALA A 16 -8.02 -6.45 23.57
CA ALA A 16 -7.75 -7.68 22.82
C ALA A 16 -6.99 -7.41 21.51
N VAL A 17 -7.38 -6.40 20.75
CA VAL A 17 -6.69 -5.97 19.51
C VAL A 17 -5.25 -5.57 19.80
N ILE A 18 -5.01 -4.77 20.83
CA ILE A 18 -3.67 -4.33 21.22
C ILE A 18 -2.82 -5.53 21.68
N ALA A 19 -3.37 -6.43 22.49
CA ALA A 19 -2.65 -7.60 22.96
C ALA A 19 -2.24 -8.54 21.80
N GLU A 20 -3.12 -8.75 20.84
CA GLU A 20 -2.84 -9.59 19.69
C GLU A 20 -1.84 -8.91 18.70
N ALA A 21 -1.94 -7.59 18.50
CA ALA A 21 -0.96 -6.83 17.74
C ALA A 21 0.44 -6.92 18.36
N ALA A 22 0.54 -6.79 19.68
CA ALA A 22 1.80 -6.95 20.40
C ALA A 22 2.35 -8.37 20.24
N ARG A 23 1.51 -9.40 20.45
CA ARG A 23 1.91 -10.80 20.27
C ARG A 23 2.45 -11.06 18.87
N PHE A 24 1.73 -10.62 17.83
CA PHE A 24 2.15 -10.78 16.43
C PHE A 24 3.49 -10.08 16.18
N SER A 25 3.63 -8.84 16.63
CA SER A 25 4.86 -8.06 16.46
C SER A 25 6.06 -8.72 17.15
N GLU A 26 5.90 -9.19 18.39
CA GLU A 26 6.97 -9.80 19.16
C GLU A 26 7.34 -11.21 18.67
N THR A 27 6.34 -12.03 18.34
CA THR A 27 6.58 -13.45 18.05
C THR A 27 6.76 -13.77 16.59
N VAL A 28 6.25 -12.95 15.68
CA VAL A 28 6.33 -13.15 14.22
C VAL A 28 7.28 -12.16 13.57
N LEU A 29 7.12 -10.85 13.79
CA LEU A 29 7.88 -9.84 13.06
C LEU A 29 9.29 -9.58 13.63
N ALA A 30 9.43 -9.49 14.95
CA ALA A 30 10.74 -9.21 15.56
C ALA A 30 11.82 -10.24 15.21
N PRO A 31 11.55 -11.56 15.21
CA PRO A 31 12.55 -12.56 14.79
C PRO A 31 12.99 -12.40 13.31
N LEU A 32 12.10 -11.88 12.44
CA LEU A 32 12.38 -11.70 11.01
C LEU A 32 13.22 -10.45 10.72
N ASN A 33 13.32 -9.50 11.64
CA ASN A 33 14.07 -8.26 11.43
C ASN A 33 15.54 -8.53 11.07
N ARG A 34 16.21 -9.40 11.85
CA ARG A 34 17.59 -9.79 11.59
C ARG A 34 17.75 -10.57 10.27
N ILE A 35 16.80 -11.47 9.98
CA ILE A 35 16.81 -12.24 8.73
C ILE A 35 16.66 -11.30 7.53
N GLY A 36 15.78 -10.30 7.63
CA GLY A 36 15.61 -9.28 6.61
C GLY A 36 16.88 -8.48 6.33
N ASP A 37 17.59 -8.08 7.38
CA ASP A 37 18.85 -7.33 7.28
C ASP A 37 19.99 -8.16 6.66
N GLU A 38 20.16 -9.41 7.12
CA GLU A 38 21.25 -10.29 6.68
C GLU A 38 21.04 -10.83 5.24
N VAL A 39 19.81 -11.11 4.83
CA VAL A 39 19.49 -11.74 3.53
C VAL A 39 19.09 -10.72 2.48
N GLY A 40 18.28 -9.73 2.85
CA GLY A 40 17.70 -8.73 1.94
C GLY A 40 16.74 -9.31 0.91
N CYS A 41 16.18 -8.45 0.08
CA CYS A 41 15.43 -8.84 -1.12
C CYS A 41 16.40 -9.31 -2.22
N LYS A 42 15.92 -10.24 -3.05
CA LYS A 42 16.70 -10.77 -4.19
C LYS A 42 16.07 -10.35 -5.50
N PHE A 43 16.83 -9.63 -6.31
CA PHE A 43 16.42 -9.23 -7.65
C PHE A 43 16.91 -10.24 -8.69
N ASP A 44 16.01 -10.70 -9.55
CA ASP A 44 16.35 -11.50 -10.73
C ASP A 44 16.43 -10.61 -11.97
N PRO A 45 17.62 -10.34 -12.53
CA PRO A 45 17.75 -9.49 -13.71
C PRO A 45 17.20 -10.11 -15.00
N ALA A 46 16.96 -11.42 -15.03
CA ALA A 46 16.40 -12.09 -16.21
C ALA A 46 14.89 -11.92 -16.34
N THR A 47 14.19 -11.87 -15.22
CA THR A 47 12.72 -11.72 -15.17
C THR A 47 12.26 -10.34 -14.70
N GLY A 48 13.10 -9.63 -13.93
CA GLY A 48 12.76 -8.39 -13.26
C GLY A 48 12.05 -8.59 -11.93
N ASP A 49 11.86 -9.84 -11.51
CA ASP A 49 11.17 -10.16 -10.25
C ASP A 49 12.04 -9.86 -9.02
N VAL A 50 11.37 -9.59 -7.91
CA VAL A 50 12.00 -9.42 -6.60
C VAL A 50 11.36 -10.40 -5.62
N SER A 51 12.20 -11.23 -4.99
CA SER A 51 11.78 -12.09 -3.88
C SER A 51 12.09 -11.42 -2.55
N VAL A 52 11.14 -11.48 -1.63
CA VAL A 52 11.32 -10.98 -0.26
C VAL A 52 12.19 -11.93 0.58
N PRO A 53 12.74 -11.47 1.73
CA PRO A 53 13.48 -12.33 2.64
C PRO A 53 12.66 -13.52 3.16
N PRO A 54 13.30 -14.64 3.54
CA PRO A 54 12.61 -15.79 4.10
C PRO A 54 11.74 -15.43 5.30
N GLY A 55 10.52 -15.93 5.33
CA GLY A 55 9.55 -15.69 6.40
C GLY A 55 8.68 -14.44 6.21
N PHE A 56 9.09 -13.48 5.37
CA PHE A 56 8.32 -12.24 5.15
C PHE A 56 6.95 -12.51 4.55
N LYS A 57 6.88 -13.43 3.56
CA LYS A 57 5.61 -13.80 2.94
C LYS A 57 4.66 -14.48 3.93
N GLN A 58 5.16 -15.43 4.72
CA GLN A 58 4.35 -16.13 5.72
C GLN A 58 3.83 -15.17 6.80
N ALA A 59 4.66 -14.20 7.21
CA ALA A 59 4.22 -13.15 8.13
C ALA A 59 3.14 -12.25 7.50
N PHE A 60 3.26 -11.95 6.20
CA PHE A 60 2.27 -11.16 5.47
C PHE A 60 0.95 -11.92 5.35
N ASP A 61 0.99 -13.20 5.01
CA ASP A 61 -0.20 -14.04 4.94
C ASP A 61 -0.92 -14.09 6.31
N GLN A 62 -0.19 -14.26 7.42
CA GLN A 62 -0.77 -14.20 8.78
C GLN A 62 -1.35 -12.82 9.11
N PHE A 63 -0.72 -11.74 8.68
CA PHE A 63 -1.23 -10.38 8.86
C PHE A 63 -2.55 -10.17 8.13
N VAL A 64 -2.65 -10.66 6.91
CA VAL A 64 -3.89 -10.65 6.10
C VAL A 64 -4.98 -11.51 6.74
N GLU A 65 -4.65 -12.75 7.12
CA GLU A 65 -5.58 -13.67 7.79
C GLU A 65 -6.12 -13.10 9.11
N GLY A 66 -5.28 -12.36 9.85
CA GLY A 66 -5.68 -11.64 11.07
C GLY A 66 -6.55 -10.42 10.81
N GLY A 67 -6.79 -10.04 9.54
CA GLY A 67 -7.62 -8.90 9.17
C GLY A 67 -6.96 -7.53 9.42
N TRP A 68 -5.66 -7.49 9.68
CA TRP A 68 -4.95 -6.28 10.07
C TRP A 68 -4.91 -5.23 8.95
N THR A 69 -4.88 -5.65 7.69
CA THR A 69 -4.90 -4.76 6.52
C THR A 69 -6.15 -3.89 6.46
N GLY A 70 -7.30 -4.45 6.88
CA GLY A 70 -8.60 -3.79 6.86
C GLY A 70 -9.02 -3.17 8.21
N LEU A 71 -8.18 -3.17 9.25
CA LEU A 71 -8.55 -2.81 10.63
C LEU A 71 -9.31 -1.47 10.72
N THR A 72 -8.84 -0.42 10.05
CA THR A 72 -9.39 0.94 10.15
C THR A 72 -10.14 1.38 8.90
N ASN A 73 -10.30 0.51 7.91
CA ASN A 73 -10.95 0.83 6.65
C ASN A 73 -12.47 0.67 6.76
N ASP A 74 -13.19 1.33 5.82
CA ASP A 74 -14.63 1.33 5.79
C ASP A 74 -15.18 -0.09 5.57
N PRO A 75 -16.19 -0.53 6.36
CA PRO A 75 -16.86 -1.81 6.16
C PRO A 75 -17.49 -1.98 4.77
N GLU A 76 -17.88 -0.90 4.10
CA GLU A 76 -18.38 -0.94 2.71
C GLU A 76 -17.38 -1.61 1.76
N PHE A 77 -16.07 -1.43 2.01
CA PHE A 77 -15.01 -2.00 1.20
C PHE A 77 -14.35 -3.24 1.83
N GLY A 78 -14.98 -3.81 2.87
CA GLY A 78 -14.49 -5.01 3.55
C GLY A 78 -13.58 -4.73 4.75
N GLY A 79 -13.48 -3.49 5.20
CA GLY A 79 -12.78 -3.10 6.41
C GLY A 79 -13.55 -3.40 7.69
N GLN A 80 -12.92 -3.19 8.84
CA GLN A 80 -13.51 -3.43 10.15
C GLN A 80 -14.03 -2.15 10.82
N GLY A 81 -13.80 -0.98 10.25
CA GLY A 81 -14.28 0.31 10.76
C GLY A 81 -13.74 0.70 12.13
N MET A 82 -12.59 0.15 12.54
CA MET A 82 -12.01 0.50 13.83
C MET A 82 -11.43 1.93 13.82
N PRO A 83 -11.35 2.59 14.99
CA PRO A 83 -10.77 3.92 15.08
C PRO A 83 -9.35 3.98 14.53
N ALA A 84 -9.02 5.04 13.77
CA ALA A 84 -7.69 5.25 13.22
C ALA A 84 -6.57 5.25 14.30
N ALA A 85 -6.90 5.63 15.54
CA ALA A 85 -5.97 5.55 16.66
C ALA A 85 -5.47 4.11 16.93
N LEU A 86 -6.30 3.08 16.72
CA LEU A 86 -5.88 1.67 16.82
C LEU A 86 -4.94 1.29 15.68
N GLY A 87 -5.19 1.79 14.46
CA GLY A 87 -4.26 1.63 13.35
C GLY A 87 -2.89 2.24 13.63
N GLY A 88 -2.86 3.41 14.28
CA GLY A 88 -1.60 4.05 14.71
C GLY A 88 -0.83 3.20 15.72
N VAL A 89 -1.51 2.61 16.71
CA VAL A 89 -0.89 1.70 17.69
C VAL A 89 -0.36 0.43 17.00
N LEU A 90 -1.13 -0.17 16.10
CA LEU A 90 -0.69 -1.32 15.31
C LEU A 90 0.57 -0.99 14.50
N THR A 91 0.58 0.14 13.79
CA THR A 91 1.72 0.57 12.98
C THR A 91 2.97 0.78 13.85
N GLU A 92 2.84 1.43 15.02
CA GLU A 92 3.96 1.62 15.96
C GLU A 92 4.56 0.29 16.41
N MET A 93 3.73 -0.71 16.75
CA MET A 93 4.19 -2.03 17.16
C MET A 93 4.87 -2.78 16.00
N VAL A 94 4.28 -2.76 14.81
CA VAL A 94 4.83 -3.40 13.61
C VAL A 94 6.18 -2.78 13.23
N ASP A 95 6.27 -1.46 13.15
CA ASP A 95 7.49 -0.76 12.75
C ASP A 95 8.59 -0.88 13.80
N SER A 96 8.24 -0.90 15.08
CA SER A 96 9.19 -1.14 16.18
C SER A 96 9.78 -2.55 16.13
N ALA A 97 9.00 -3.55 15.69
CA ALA A 97 9.44 -4.93 15.57
C ALA A 97 10.25 -5.17 14.28
N ASN A 98 9.78 -4.65 13.14
CA ASN A 98 10.41 -4.83 11.84
C ASN A 98 9.96 -3.76 10.84
N LEU A 99 10.63 -2.61 10.85
CA LEU A 99 10.32 -1.48 9.96
C LEU A 99 10.40 -1.87 8.47
N ALA A 100 11.38 -2.69 8.07
CA ALA A 100 11.54 -3.10 6.68
C ALA A 100 10.32 -3.88 6.17
N TRP A 101 9.78 -4.77 7.01
CA TRP A 101 8.54 -5.48 6.71
C TRP A 101 7.32 -4.56 6.77
N GLY A 102 7.25 -3.67 7.75
CA GLY A 102 6.15 -2.70 7.95
C GLY A 102 5.90 -1.79 6.76
N ASN A 103 6.92 -1.54 5.94
CA ASN A 103 6.79 -0.74 4.72
C ASN A 103 5.78 -1.32 3.70
N PHE A 104 5.58 -2.62 3.63
CA PHE A 104 4.63 -3.23 2.68
C PHE A 104 3.17 -2.86 3.00
N PRO A 105 2.64 -3.10 4.22
CA PRO A 105 1.28 -2.67 4.55
C PRO A 105 1.14 -1.14 4.62
N MET A 106 2.16 -0.40 5.04
CA MET A 106 2.12 1.06 5.14
C MET A 106 1.85 1.72 3.79
N LEU A 107 2.56 1.31 2.73
CA LEU A 107 2.36 1.87 1.38
C LEU A 107 0.97 1.52 0.84
N SER A 108 0.49 0.31 1.11
CA SER A 108 -0.86 -0.14 0.73
C SER A 108 -1.93 0.71 1.42
N HIS A 109 -1.76 1.05 2.70
CA HIS A 109 -2.68 1.94 3.42
C HIS A 109 -2.78 3.33 2.76
N GLY A 110 -1.66 3.90 2.30
CA GLY A 110 -1.67 5.16 1.55
C GLY A 110 -2.45 5.08 0.23
N ALA A 111 -2.29 3.98 -0.51
CA ALA A 111 -3.04 3.75 -1.74
C ALA A 111 -4.54 3.57 -1.48
N VAL A 112 -4.91 2.83 -0.43
CA VAL A 112 -6.30 2.68 0.02
C VAL A 112 -6.93 4.04 0.31
N LYS A 113 -6.28 4.89 1.11
CA LYS A 113 -6.82 6.22 1.46
C LYS A 113 -6.99 7.14 0.26
N ALA A 114 -6.09 7.08 -0.72
CA ALA A 114 -6.22 7.85 -1.95
C ALA A 114 -7.41 7.39 -2.80
N LEU A 115 -7.57 6.08 -2.99
CA LEU A 115 -8.69 5.50 -3.75
C LEU A 115 -10.03 5.69 -3.04
N GLU A 116 -10.09 5.50 -1.73
CA GLU A 116 -11.29 5.71 -0.92
C GLU A 116 -11.81 7.15 -1.07
N THR A 117 -10.90 8.13 -1.07
CA THR A 117 -11.24 9.55 -1.10
C THR A 117 -11.55 10.07 -2.50
N TYR A 118 -10.78 9.64 -3.51
CA TYR A 118 -10.76 10.26 -4.84
C TYR A 118 -11.06 9.29 -5.98
N GLY A 119 -11.10 7.99 -5.71
CA GLY A 119 -11.40 6.99 -6.73
C GLY A 119 -12.84 7.05 -7.21
N GLU A 120 -13.06 6.78 -8.48
CA GLU A 120 -14.39 6.53 -9.02
C GLU A 120 -14.94 5.18 -8.53
N ASP A 121 -16.25 4.99 -8.56
CA ASP A 121 -16.91 3.79 -8.01
C ASP A 121 -16.33 2.50 -8.59
N TRP A 122 -16.10 2.46 -9.91
CA TRP A 122 -15.48 1.30 -10.55
C TRP A 122 -14.03 1.06 -10.11
N GLN A 123 -13.26 2.13 -9.81
CA GLN A 123 -11.89 1.99 -9.29
C GLN A 123 -11.89 1.44 -7.87
N LYS A 124 -12.86 1.87 -7.05
CA LYS A 124 -13.05 1.33 -5.70
C LYS A 124 -13.42 -0.15 -5.75
N GLU A 125 -14.33 -0.52 -6.64
CA GLU A 125 -14.73 -1.93 -6.81
C GLU A 125 -13.55 -2.81 -7.24
N VAL A 126 -12.80 -2.39 -8.24
CA VAL A 126 -11.73 -3.19 -8.86
C VAL A 126 -10.44 -3.19 -8.03
N PHE A 127 -10.05 -2.06 -7.44
CA PHE A 127 -8.74 -1.88 -6.82
C PHE A 127 -8.80 -1.74 -5.30
N LEU A 128 -9.80 -1.03 -4.76
CA LEU A 128 -9.85 -0.73 -3.33
C LEU A 128 -10.15 -1.98 -2.49
N LYS A 129 -11.13 -2.77 -2.88
CA LYS A 129 -11.49 -4.01 -2.16
C LYS A 129 -10.32 -4.99 -2.02
N PRO A 130 -9.58 -5.35 -3.08
CA PRO A 130 -8.41 -6.22 -2.94
C PRO A 130 -7.28 -5.62 -2.08
N LEU A 131 -7.11 -4.30 -2.09
CA LEU A 131 -6.13 -3.61 -1.24
C LEU A 131 -6.53 -3.66 0.24
N VAL A 132 -7.81 -3.41 0.55
CA VAL A 132 -8.35 -3.51 1.93
C VAL A 132 -8.26 -4.94 2.44
N ALA A 133 -8.60 -5.91 1.60
CA ALA A 133 -8.47 -7.34 1.93
C ALA A 133 -7.01 -7.81 2.07
N GLY A 134 -6.01 -7.02 1.61
CA GLY A 134 -4.60 -7.39 1.62
C GLY A 134 -4.22 -8.45 0.58
N THR A 135 -5.13 -8.82 -0.34
CA THR A 135 -4.84 -9.75 -1.44
C THR A 135 -3.99 -9.11 -2.54
N TRP A 136 -3.98 -7.79 -2.60
CA TRP A 136 -3.07 -6.96 -3.38
C TRP A 136 -2.40 -5.93 -2.48
N THR A 137 -1.27 -5.39 -2.93
CA THR A 137 -0.57 -4.29 -2.26
C THR A 137 -0.61 -3.02 -3.10
N GLY A 138 -0.33 -1.89 -2.48
CA GLY A 138 -0.28 -0.60 -3.13
C GLY A 138 1.05 0.11 -2.94
N THR A 139 1.40 0.98 -3.89
CA THR A 139 2.60 1.82 -3.81
C THR A 139 2.32 3.24 -4.26
N MET A 140 3.23 4.16 -3.93
CA MET A 140 3.27 5.51 -4.45
C MET A 140 4.51 5.71 -5.31
N CYS A 141 4.33 5.97 -6.60
CA CYS A 141 5.41 6.19 -7.57
C CYS A 141 5.57 7.68 -7.85
N LEU A 142 6.44 8.34 -7.09
CA LEU A 142 6.63 9.78 -7.08
C LEU A 142 7.98 10.16 -7.70
N THR A 143 9.09 9.68 -7.11
CA THR A 143 10.46 10.09 -7.38
C THR A 143 10.95 9.66 -8.76
N GLU A 144 11.66 10.55 -9.43
CA GLU A 144 12.35 10.29 -10.71
C GLU A 144 13.87 10.52 -10.54
N PRO A 145 14.71 10.03 -11.46
CA PRO A 145 16.17 10.15 -11.33
C PRO A 145 16.68 11.58 -11.13
N HIS A 146 15.92 12.58 -11.55
CA HIS A 146 16.30 14.01 -11.50
C HIS A 146 15.44 14.84 -10.55
N CYS A 147 14.41 14.26 -9.95
CA CYS A 147 13.54 14.98 -9.00
C CYS A 147 12.88 14.06 -7.97
N GLY A 148 12.76 14.55 -6.76
CA GLY A 148 12.04 13.89 -5.65
C GLY A 148 11.32 14.93 -4.82
N THR A 149 12.05 15.89 -4.24
CA THR A 149 11.48 16.99 -3.47
C THR A 149 10.78 18.01 -4.39
N ASP A 150 11.43 18.43 -5.47
CA ASP A 150 10.82 19.33 -6.44
C ASP A 150 10.05 18.54 -7.52
N LEU A 151 8.80 18.23 -7.25
CA LEU A 151 7.91 17.52 -8.17
C LEU A 151 7.55 18.34 -9.41
N GLY A 152 7.77 19.66 -9.41
CA GLY A 152 7.56 20.51 -10.56
C GLY A 152 8.38 20.06 -11.78
N LEU A 153 9.53 19.40 -11.53
CA LEU A 153 10.45 18.88 -12.55
C LEU A 153 10.06 17.51 -13.11
N LEU A 154 9.01 16.87 -12.61
CA LEU A 154 8.52 15.56 -13.03
C LEU A 154 8.32 15.48 -14.55
N LYS A 155 8.84 14.41 -15.17
CA LYS A 155 8.81 14.17 -16.63
C LYS A 155 7.94 13.00 -17.05
N THR A 156 7.53 12.10 -16.15
CA THR A 156 6.60 11.02 -16.48
C THR A 156 5.35 11.59 -17.12
N ARG A 157 4.91 11.02 -18.22
CA ARG A 157 3.78 11.46 -19.03
C ARG A 157 2.67 10.42 -19.03
N ALA A 158 1.44 10.90 -19.14
CA ALA A 158 0.26 10.07 -19.34
C ALA A 158 -0.47 10.57 -20.56
N GLU A 159 -0.47 9.80 -21.64
CA GLU A 159 -1.14 10.13 -22.90
C GLU A 159 -2.49 9.42 -22.97
N PRO A 160 -3.60 10.11 -23.25
CA PRO A 160 -4.92 9.49 -23.31
C PRO A 160 -4.99 8.48 -24.46
N ILE A 161 -5.57 7.29 -24.18
CA ILE A 161 -5.91 6.27 -25.19
C ILE A 161 -7.42 6.28 -25.43
N THR A 162 -8.20 6.33 -24.34
CA THR A 162 -9.66 6.51 -24.32
C THR A 162 -9.99 7.49 -23.19
N ASP A 163 -11.27 7.78 -22.97
CA ASP A 163 -11.72 8.72 -21.93
C ASP A 163 -11.22 8.36 -20.52
N ASP A 164 -10.95 7.08 -20.27
CA ASP A 164 -10.60 6.55 -18.95
C ASP A 164 -9.29 5.73 -18.92
N LYS A 165 -8.61 5.61 -20.08
CA LYS A 165 -7.35 4.85 -20.18
C LYS A 165 -6.24 5.71 -20.73
N TYR A 166 -5.08 5.57 -20.12
CA TYR A 166 -3.88 6.34 -20.44
C TYR A 166 -2.70 5.41 -20.66
N SER A 167 -1.81 5.82 -21.57
CA SER A 167 -0.47 5.25 -21.70
C SER A 167 0.47 6.04 -20.81
N VAL A 168 0.98 5.43 -19.74
CA VAL A 168 1.91 6.09 -18.83
C VAL A 168 3.33 5.68 -19.18
N SER A 169 4.22 6.65 -19.41
CA SER A 169 5.63 6.43 -19.75
C SER A 169 6.55 7.34 -18.95
N GLY A 170 7.67 6.78 -18.48
CA GLY A 170 8.66 7.45 -17.65
C GLY A 170 9.43 6.47 -16.78
N THR A 171 10.34 6.98 -15.96
CA THR A 171 11.14 6.18 -15.03
C THR A 171 10.96 6.71 -13.62
N LYS A 172 10.45 5.88 -12.75
CA LYS A 172 10.37 6.12 -11.30
C LYS A 172 11.49 5.35 -10.59
N ILE A 173 12.07 5.94 -9.54
CA ILE A 173 13.13 5.32 -8.74
C ILE A 173 12.80 5.36 -7.25
N PHE A 174 13.46 4.50 -6.49
CA PHE A 174 13.29 4.41 -5.03
C PHE A 174 11.83 4.16 -4.61
N ILE A 175 11.13 3.31 -5.36
CA ILE A 175 9.74 2.99 -5.06
C ILE A 175 9.71 1.88 -4.00
N THR A 176 9.41 2.28 -2.76
CA THR A 176 9.24 1.34 -1.64
C THR A 176 8.17 0.32 -1.97
N ALA A 177 8.46 -0.97 -1.79
CA ALA A 177 7.58 -2.08 -2.14
C ALA A 177 7.12 -2.06 -3.61
N GLY A 178 7.94 -1.50 -4.52
CA GLY A 178 7.59 -1.35 -5.95
C GLY A 178 7.54 -2.67 -6.71
N GLU A 179 8.28 -3.68 -6.26
CA GLU A 179 8.23 -5.04 -6.79
C GLU A 179 8.50 -6.04 -5.66
N HIS A 180 7.71 -7.12 -5.58
CA HIS A 180 7.85 -8.20 -4.60
C HIS A 180 6.91 -9.36 -4.93
N ASP A 181 7.12 -10.50 -4.27
CA ASP A 181 6.37 -11.74 -4.42
C ASP A 181 5.38 -12.06 -3.26
N LEU A 182 5.04 -11.05 -2.44
CA LEU A 182 4.09 -11.22 -1.33
C LEU A 182 2.68 -11.54 -1.82
N VAL A 183 2.25 -10.86 -2.90
CA VAL A 183 0.88 -10.92 -3.44
C VAL A 183 0.90 -11.01 -4.97
N PRO A 184 -0.19 -11.48 -5.60
CA PRO A 184 -0.22 -11.66 -7.06
C PRO A 184 -0.28 -10.36 -7.86
N ASN A 185 -0.68 -9.23 -7.28
CA ASN A 185 -0.73 -7.95 -7.99
C ASN A 185 -0.36 -6.78 -7.09
N ILE A 186 0.23 -5.74 -7.67
CA ILE A 186 0.61 -4.50 -7.00
C ILE A 186 -0.08 -3.35 -7.73
N VAL A 187 -0.76 -2.47 -7.01
CA VAL A 187 -1.43 -1.29 -7.55
C VAL A 187 -0.54 -0.07 -7.32
N HIS A 188 0.09 0.43 -8.39
CA HIS A 188 0.93 1.61 -8.33
C HIS A 188 0.10 2.88 -8.51
N LEU A 189 0.17 3.81 -7.56
CA LEU A 189 -0.31 5.17 -7.73
C LEU A 189 0.82 6.01 -8.32
N VAL A 190 0.71 6.37 -9.60
CA VAL A 190 1.79 6.98 -10.37
C VAL A 190 1.51 8.45 -10.64
N LEU A 191 2.42 9.34 -10.23
CA LEU A 191 2.38 10.75 -10.60
C LEU A 191 2.90 10.94 -12.03
N ALA A 192 2.08 11.56 -12.88
CA ALA A 192 2.43 11.88 -14.26
C ALA A 192 1.75 13.18 -14.71
N LYS A 193 2.19 13.73 -15.83
CA LYS A 193 1.62 14.93 -16.46
C LYS A 193 0.88 14.56 -17.74
N LEU A 194 -0.29 15.14 -17.95
CA LEU A 194 -1.01 15.12 -19.22
C LEU A 194 -0.30 16.03 -20.26
N PRO A 195 -0.52 15.84 -21.58
CA PRO A 195 0.12 16.63 -22.63
C PRO A 195 -0.06 18.14 -22.47
N ASP A 196 -1.28 18.57 -22.13
CA ASP A 196 -1.65 20.00 -22.02
C ASP A 196 -1.65 20.49 -20.56
N ALA A 197 -1.01 19.75 -19.65
CA ALA A 197 -0.96 20.10 -18.24
C ALA A 197 -0.13 21.39 -18.02
N PRO A 198 -0.56 22.27 -17.09
CA PRO A 198 0.20 23.45 -16.73
C PRO A 198 1.59 23.08 -16.20
N ALA A 199 2.55 24.00 -16.36
CA ALA A 199 3.91 23.82 -15.87
C ALA A 199 3.94 23.69 -14.33
N GLY A 200 4.95 23.01 -13.82
CA GLY A 200 5.20 22.84 -12.38
C GLY A 200 4.29 21.77 -11.74
N ALA A 201 4.15 21.86 -10.41
CA ALA A 201 3.43 20.88 -9.63
C ALA A 201 1.90 20.86 -9.87
N LYS A 202 1.34 21.99 -10.33
CA LYS A 202 -0.11 22.09 -10.64
C LYS A 202 -0.55 21.25 -11.83
N GLY A 203 0.39 20.82 -12.67
CA GLY A 203 0.12 19.96 -13.83
C GLY A 203 0.22 18.47 -13.52
N ILE A 204 0.42 18.08 -12.29
CA ILE A 204 0.57 16.67 -11.90
C ILE A 204 -0.81 16.06 -11.66
N SER A 205 -1.02 14.88 -12.23
CA SER A 205 -2.18 14.02 -11.98
C SER A 205 -1.73 12.67 -11.42
N LEU A 206 -2.65 11.96 -10.77
CA LEU A 206 -2.42 10.65 -10.18
C LEU A 206 -3.11 9.58 -11.02
N PHE A 207 -2.37 8.54 -11.38
CA PHE A 207 -2.84 7.43 -12.20
C PHE A 207 -2.75 6.12 -11.44
N VAL A 208 -3.79 5.28 -11.60
CA VAL A 208 -3.82 3.92 -11.07
C VAL A 208 -3.23 2.99 -12.13
N VAL A 209 -2.09 2.37 -11.81
CA VAL A 209 -1.34 1.51 -12.74
C VAL A 209 -1.08 0.17 -12.06
N PRO A 210 -1.90 -0.87 -12.30
CA PRO A 210 -1.63 -2.18 -11.72
C PRO A 210 -0.44 -2.86 -12.43
N LYS A 211 0.35 -3.64 -11.69
CA LYS A 211 1.44 -4.48 -12.24
C LYS A 211 0.90 -5.40 -13.34
N PHE A 212 -0.20 -6.07 -13.08
CA PHE A 212 -0.92 -6.87 -14.06
C PHE A 212 -2.28 -6.24 -14.35
N LYS A 213 -2.59 -6.13 -15.65
CA LYS A 213 -3.87 -5.57 -16.11
C LYS A 213 -5.05 -6.37 -15.55
N VAL A 214 -6.07 -5.64 -15.12
CA VAL A 214 -7.33 -6.20 -14.61
C VAL A 214 -8.42 -5.90 -15.62
N ALA A 215 -9.25 -6.90 -15.94
CA ALA A 215 -10.44 -6.67 -16.75
C ALA A 215 -11.46 -5.84 -15.95
N ARG A 216 -12.17 -4.97 -16.64
CA ARG A 216 -13.43 -4.42 -16.15
C ARG A 216 -14.51 -5.40 -16.61
N ASP A 217 -15.15 -6.07 -15.70
CA ASP A 217 -16.35 -6.85 -15.99
C ASP A 217 -17.56 -5.93 -16.01
#